data_ff5a5a9e1e5305ef7be70ac743efdb22
#
_entry.id   ff5a5a9e1e5305ef7be70ac743efdb22
#
_cell.length_a   1.000
_cell.length_b   1.000
_cell.length_c   1.000
_cell.angle_alpha   90.00
_cell.angle_beta   90.00
_cell.angle_gamma   90.00
#
_symmetry.space_group_name_H-M   'P 1'
#
loop_
_entity.id
_entity.type
_entity.pdbx_description
1 polymer ?
#
loop_
_entity_poly.entity_id
_entity_poly.type
_entity_poly.pdbx_seq_one_letter_code
_entity_poly.pdbx_strand_id
1 'polypeptide(L)'
;MFYIVRLVMFNFSRGLYCILVGYSIFISMAAHSAVTLDRTRIIFPGTEKSINITISNDNPEEAYLAQSWIEDLQGNKLTKGAILATPPLQRIEPNSYSLVRLSTTPELHKLPQDRESVFYFNLREVPPKSTDGNTLQIALQSRVKLFYRPNSILSEAETKWTHKVTLTKTAKGYRVNNITPFNLTIIGFGNSKAAAEKNPFDVVMVPPKSAHDIASSILSTPYLTYINDYGGKPSLVFRCQGDTCVVTGEQ
;
A
#
# COMPACT_ATOMS: atom_id res chain seq x y z
N MET A 1 -18.09 -5.56 -64.45
CA MET A 1 -17.01 -6.40 -63.94
C MET A 1 -16.04 -5.66 -63.02
N PHE A 2 -15.72 -4.40 -63.25
CA PHE A 2 -14.78 -3.64 -62.38
C PHE A 2 -15.32 -3.22 -60.99
N TYR A 3 -16.61 -3.13 -60.78
CA TYR A 3 -17.21 -2.72 -59.48
C TYR A 3 -17.20 -3.83 -58.45
N ILE A 4 -17.32 -5.08 -58.83
CA ILE A 4 -17.35 -6.23 -57.88
C ILE A 4 -15.96 -6.51 -57.29
N VAL A 5 -14.90 -6.36 -58.10
CA VAL A 5 -13.52 -6.57 -57.63
C VAL A 5 -13.10 -5.51 -56.61
N ARG A 6 -13.57 -4.27 -56.73
CA ARG A 6 -13.28 -3.18 -55.76
C ARG A 6 -13.97 -3.40 -54.42
N LEU A 7 -15.18 -3.95 -54.43
CA LEU A 7 -15.95 -4.23 -53.20
C LEU A 7 -15.35 -5.40 -52.40
N VAL A 8 -14.86 -6.44 -53.08
CA VAL A 8 -14.24 -7.61 -52.45
C VAL A 8 -12.87 -7.25 -51.86
N MET A 9 -12.05 -6.43 -52.52
CA MET A 9 -10.76 -6.00 -52.01
C MET A 9 -10.92 -5.06 -50.78
N PHE A 10 -11.95 -4.22 -50.73
CA PHE A 10 -12.21 -3.32 -49.61
C PHE A 10 -12.67 -4.05 -48.35
N ASN A 11 -13.41 -5.15 -48.49
CA ASN A 11 -13.82 -5.99 -47.38
C ASN A 11 -12.69 -6.90 -46.86
N PHE A 12 -11.81 -7.35 -47.73
CA PHE A 12 -10.66 -8.18 -47.36
C PHE A 12 -9.63 -7.38 -46.55
N SER A 13 -9.37 -6.11 -46.90
CA SER A 13 -8.47 -5.26 -46.14
C SER A 13 -9.03 -4.89 -44.77
N ARG A 14 -10.33 -4.67 -44.61
CA ARG A 14 -10.99 -4.43 -43.33
C ARG A 14 -10.95 -5.65 -42.41
N GLY A 15 -11.15 -6.85 -42.96
CA GLY A 15 -11.01 -8.10 -42.21
C GLY A 15 -9.59 -8.33 -41.68
N LEU A 16 -8.58 -8.04 -42.52
CA LEU A 16 -7.16 -8.18 -42.13
C LEU A 16 -6.75 -7.14 -41.08
N TYR A 17 -7.26 -5.91 -41.12
CA TYR A 17 -7.05 -4.88 -40.10
C TYR A 17 -7.67 -5.28 -38.74
N CYS A 18 -8.87 -5.84 -38.74
CA CYS A 18 -9.53 -6.31 -37.51
C CYS A 18 -8.79 -7.49 -36.88
N ILE A 19 -8.22 -8.41 -37.69
CA ILE A 19 -7.42 -9.53 -37.21
C ILE A 19 -6.08 -9.04 -36.64
N LEU A 20 -5.41 -8.09 -37.29
CA LEU A 20 -4.15 -7.50 -36.82
C LEU A 20 -4.34 -6.70 -35.51
N VAL A 21 -5.40 -5.92 -35.38
CA VAL A 21 -5.73 -5.17 -34.15
C VAL A 21 -6.14 -6.15 -33.04
N GLY A 22 -6.91 -7.19 -33.34
CA GLY A 22 -7.24 -8.24 -32.38
C GLY A 22 -6.02 -9.00 -31.86
N TYR A 23 -5.06 -9.30 -32.71
CA TYR A 23 -3.81 -9.98 -32.33
C TYR A 23 -2.89 -9.11 -31.45
N SER A 24 -2.87 -7.79 -31.67
CA SER A 24 -2.08 -6.85 -30.87
C SER A 24 -2.58 -6.70 -29.41
N ILE A 25 -3.84 -6.98 -29.13
CA ILE A 25 -4.43 -6.88 -27.79
C ILE A 25 -4.03 -8.10 -26.90
N PHE A 26 -3.67 -9.24 -27.51
CA PHE A 26 -3.30 -10.45 -26.76
C PHE A 26 -1.83 -10.49 -26.32
N ILE A 27 -0.98 -9.54 -26.72
CA ILE A 27 0.44 -9.50 -26.32
C ILE A 27 0.65 -8.52 -25.15
N SER A 28 -0.30 -8.38 -24.25
CA SER A 28 -0.07 -7.71 -22.98
C SER A 28 0.75 -8.62 -22.08
N MET A 29 2.07 -8.63 -22.23
CA MET A 29 2.96 -9.25 -21.24
C MET A 29 2.77 -8.48 -19.93
N ALA A 30 2.20 -9.14 -18.93
CA ALA A 30 2.15 -8.61 -17.58
C ALA A 30 3.60 -8.47 -17.07
N ALA A 31 4.06 -7.24 -16.86
CA ALA A 31 5.32 -6.98 -16.21
C ALA A 31 5.16 -7.34 -14.73
N HIS A 32 5.76 -8.45 -14.29
CA HIS A 32 5.83 -8.84 -12.89
C HIS A 32 7.17 -8.41 -12.31
N SER A 33 7.15 -7.90 -11.06
CA SER A 33 8.38 -7.77 -10.26
C SER A 33 8.94 -9.18 -10.02
N ALA A 34 10.24 -9.35 -10.19
CA ALA A 34 10.88 -10.62 -9.88
C ALA A 34 10.91 -10.86 -8.37
N VAL A 35 11.22 -9.81 -7.57
CA VAL A 35 11.26 -9.92 -6.11
C VAL A 35 10.04 -9.27 -5.50
N THR A 36 9.23 -10.08 -4.80
CA THR A 36 7.96 -9.67 -4.20
C THR A 36 7.99 -9.76 -2.67
N LEU A 37 7.04 -9.06 -2.03
CA LEU A 37 6.84 -9.02 -0.59
C LEU A 37 5.49 -9.66 -0.26
N ASP A 38 5.43 -10.50 0.79
CA ASP A 38 4.24 -11.24 1.20
C ASP A 38 3.09 -10.38 1.76
N ARG A 39 3.32 -9.07 1.95
CA ARG A 39 2.36 -8.16 2.60
C ARG A 39 2.46 -6.73 2.11
N THR A 40 1.37 -5.96 2.27
CA THR A 40 1.29 -4.55 1.85
C THR A 40 1.67 -3.57 2.97
N ARG A 41 1.80 -4.05 4.21
CA ARG A 41 2.22 -3.32 5.40
C ARG A 41 2.75 -4.26 6.45
N ILE A 42 3.52 -3.74 7.38
CA ILE A 42 4.13 -4.51 8.45
C ILE A 42 3.66 -3.94 9.78
N ILE A 43 3.12 -4.80 10.65
CA ILE A 43 2.87 -4.47 12.06
C ILE A 43 3.97 -5.16 12.87
N PHE A 44 4.74 -4.38 13.63
CA PHE A 44 5.75 -4.87 14.55
C PHE A 44 5.24 -4.75 15.98
N PRO A 45 4.81 -5.86 16.62
CA PRO A 45 4.31 -5.82 17.99
C PRO A 45 5.45 -5.53 18.98
N GLY A 46 5.20 -4.69 19.98
CA GLY A 46 6.18 -4.33 21.00
C GLY A 46 6.55 -5.48 21.95
N THR A 47 5.79 -6.59 21.92
CA THR A 47 6.13 -7.84 22.64
C THR A 47 7.26 -8.62 21.97
N GLU A 48 7.50 -8.38 20.69
CA GLU A 48 8.46 -9.12 19.90
C GLU A 48 9.82 -8.41 19.84
N LYS A 49 10.91 -9.17 19.98
CA LYS A 49 12.27 -8.66 19.75
C LYS A 49 12.64 -8.66 18.27
N SER A 50 11.99 -9.50 17.49
CA SER A 50 12.17 -9.58 16.05
C SER A 50 10.99 -10.28 15.37
N ILE A 51 10.73 -9.90 14.11
CA ILE A 51 9.77 -10.57 13.22
C ILE A 51 10.45 -10.90 11.90
N ASN A 52 9.94 -11.90 11.20
CA ASN A 52 10.42 -12.26 9.87
C ASN A 52 9.43 -11.79 8.79
N ILE A 53 9.97 -11.30 7.70
CA ILE A 53 9.25 -10.90 6.51
C ILE A 53 9.67 -11.82 5.38
N THR A 54 8.70 -12.49 4.74
CA THR A 54 8.96 -13.34 3.60
C THR A 54 9.08 -12.50 2.34
N ILE A 55 10.12 -12.75 1.58
CA ILE A 55 10.35 -12.20 0.25
C ILE A 55 10.56 -13.36 -0.73
N SER A 56 10.04 -13.25 -1.93
CA SER A 56 10.14 -14.29 -2.96
C SER A 56 10.74 -13.77 -4.25
N ASN A 57 11.47 -14.62 -4.95
CA ASN A 57 11.84 -14.39 -6.34
C ASN A 57 10.94 -15.27 -7.20
N ASP A 58 9.99 -14.64 -7.88
CA ASP A 58 8.99 -15.29 -8.73
C ASP A 58 9.50 -15.47 -10.18
N ASN A 59 10.74 -15.06 -10.48
CA ASN A 59 11.38 -15.30 -11.76
C ASN A 59 11.77 -16.79 -11.83
N PRO A 60 11.39 -17.52 -12.91
CA PRO A 60 11.65 -18.96 -13.02
C PRO A 60 13.10 -19.29 -13.45
N GLU A 61 13.85 -18.34 -14.00
CA GLU A 61 15.13 -18.61 -14.68
C GLU A 61 16.31 -17.93 -13.98
N GLU A 62 16.10 -16.73 -13.43
CA GLU A 62 17.19 -15.90 -12.96
C GLU A 62 17.16 -15.66 -11.46
N ALA A 63 18.33 -15.71 -10.83
CA ALA A 63 18.51 -15.30 -9.45
C ALA A 63 18.62 -13.78 -9.36
N TYR A 64 17.99 -13.19 -8.36
CA TYR A 64 18.03 -11.75 -8.09
C TYR A 64 18.70 -11.45 -6.76
N LEU A 65 19.31 -10.27 -6.64
CA LEU A 65 19.67 -9.74 -5.33
C LEU A 65 18.50 -8.93 -4.79
N ALA A 66 18.16 -9.16 -3.53
CA ALA A 66 17.18 -8.39 -2.77
C ALA A 66 17.91 -7.48 -1.78
N GLN A 67 17.74 -6.18 -1.94
CA GLN A 67 18.26 -5.18 -1.01
C GLN A 67 17.13 -4.69 -0.11
N SER A 68 17.31 -4.78 1.23
CA SER A 68 16.32 -4.36 2.21
C SER A 68 16.88 -3.32 3.17
N TRP A 69 16.03 -2.34 3.56
CA TRP A 69 16.38 -1.32 4.56
C TRP A 69 15.13 -0.66 5.15
N ILE A 70 15.34 0.05 6.24
CA ILE A 70 14.30 0.87 6.89
C ILE A 70 14.58 2.34 6.60
N GLU A 71 13.51 3.12 6.41
CA GLU A 71 13.54 4.58 6.31
C GLU A 71 12.65 5.21 7.38
N ASP A 72 13.01 6.43 7.77
CA ASP A 72 12.11 7.30 8.56
C ASP A 72 11.00 7.94 7.68
N LEU A 73 10.15 8.76 8.29
CA LEU A 73 9.08 9.47 7.56
C LEU A 73 9.60 10.49 6.55
N GLN A 74 10.84 10.97 6.71
CA GLN A 74 11.51 11.90 5.80
C GLN A 74 12.20 11.20 4.63
N GLY A 75 12.22 9.85 4.63
CA GLY A 75 12.87 9.04 3.60
C GLY A 75 14.37 8.83 3.84
N ASN A 76 14.88 9.16 5.02
CA ASN A 76 16.29 8.91 5.35
C ASN A 76 16.47 7.42 5.68
N LYS A 77 17.45 6.78 5.00
CA LYS A 77 17.81 5.38 5.28
C LYS A 77 18.44 5.27 6.67
N LEU A 78 17.86 4.41 7.50
CA LEU A 78 18.33 4.16 8.86
C LEU A 78 19.39 3.05 8.85
N THR A 79 20.65 3.41 9.08
CA THR A 79 21.74 2.46 9.34
C THR A 79 21.88 2.16 10.84
N LYS A 80 21.34 3.03 11.66
CA LYS A 80 21.15 2.91 13.12
C LYS A 80 19.75 3.40 13.43
N GLY A 81 19.05 2.77 14.36
CA GLY A 81 17.67 3.17 14.69
C GLY A 81 16.97 2.11 15.53
N ALA A 82 15.71 2.36 15.84
CA ALA A 82 14.90 1.49 16.70
C ALA A 82 14.67 0.09 16.13
N ILE A 83 14.58 -0.04 14.80
CA ILE A 83 14.36 -1.29 14.07
C ILE A 83 15.34 -1.37 12.90
N LEU A 84 15.96 -2.54 12.73
CA LEU A 84 16.90 -2.80 11.63
C LEU A 84 16.45 -4.03 10.81
N ALA A 85 16.70 -4.00 9.51
CA ALA A 85 16.46 -5.11 8.59
C ALA A 85 17.75 -5.88 8.32
N THR A 86 17.70 -7.22 8.41
CA THR A 86 18.87 -8.10 8.22
C THR A 86 18.47 -9.37 7.46
N PRO A 87 19.22 -9.81 6.44
CA PRO A 87 20.40 -9.15 5.87
C PRO A 87 20.02 -7.93 5.00
N PRO A 88 20.91 -6.93 4.88
CA PRO A 88 20.63 -5.75 4.05
C PRO A 88 20.72 -6.03 2.54
N LEU A 89 21.36 -7.13 2.17
CA LEU A 89 21.48 -7.62 0.79
C LEU A 89 21.56 -9.14 0.82
N GLN A 90 20.79 -9.81 -0.02
CA GLN A 90 20.84 -11.27 -0.17
C GLN A 90 20.47 -11.69 -1.58
N ARG A 91 21.00 -12.83 -2.00
CA ARG A 91 20.65 -13.49 -3.26
C ARG A 91 19.47 -14.41 -3.03
N ILE A 92 18.51 -14.38 -3.96
CA ILE A 92 17.35 -15.29 -3.97
C ILE A 92 17.37 -16.04 -5.30
N GLU A 93 17.42 -17.35 -5.20
CA GLU A 93 17.42 -18.23 -6.37
C GLU A 93 16.07 -18.19 -7.11
N PRO A 94 16.01 -18.65 -8.38
CA PRO A 94 14.77 -18.73 -9.13
C PRO A 94 13.68 -19.53 -8.38
N ASN A 95 12.42 -19.07 -8.47
CA ASN A 95 11.26 -19.70 -7.82
C ASN A 95 11.48 -20.03 -6.34
N SER A 96 12.20 -19.15 -5.62
CA SER A 96 12.56 -19.37 -4.23
C SER A 96 12.12 -18.22 -3.34
N TYR A 97 12.03 -18.49 -2.05
CA TYR A 97 11.78 -17.46 -1.04
C TYR A 97 12.94 -17.33 -0.07
N SER A 98 13.01 -16.21 0.60
CA SER A 98 13.96 -15.93 1.65
C SER A 98 13.30 -15.07 2.74
N LEU A 99 14.01 -14.86 3.84
CA LEU A 99 13.51 -14.10 4.97
C LEU A 99 14.37 -12.84 5.20
N VAL A 100 13.70 -11.72 5.45
CA VAL A 100 14.30 -10.53 6.03
C VAL A 100 13.84 -10.45 7.48
N ARG A 101 14.78 -10.48 8.39
CA ARG A 101 14.49 -10.30 9.80
C ARG A 101 14.51 -8.83 10.17
N LEU A 102 13.42 -8.35 10.75
CA LEU A 102 13.35 -7.05 11.39
C LEU A 102 13.61 -7.24 12.89
N SER A 103 14.60 -6.56 13.44
CA SER A 103 14.99 -6.70 14.84
C SER A 103 15.00 -5.35 15.53
N THR A 104 14.53 -5.32 16.78
CA THR A 104 14.61 -4.13 17.64
C THR A 104 16.03 -3.90 18.14
N THR A 105 16.34 -2.66 18.43
CA THR A 105 17.59 -2.22 19.07
C THR A 105 17.29 -1.53 20.40
N PRO A 106 18.30 -1.23 21.23
CA PRO A 106 18.10 -0.41 22.43
C PRO A 106 17.47 0.97 22.17
N GLU A 107 17.57 1.50 20.93
CA GLU A 107 16.95 2.77 20.56
C GLU A 107 15.40 2.74 20.59
N LEU A 108 14.79 1.55 20.66
CA LEU A 108 13.34 1.36 20.69
C LEU A 108 12.67 2.11 21.84
N HIS A 109 13.33 2.21 23.00
CA HIS A 109 12.79 2.94 24.16
C HIS A 109 12.65 4.46 23.96
N LYS A 110 13.31 5.02 22.94
CA LYS A 110 13.19 6.44 22.59
C LYS A 110 11.92 6.74 21.81
N LEU A 111 11.25 5.71 21.27
CA LEU A 111 9.96 5.89 20.58
C LEU A 111 8.85 6.14 21.61
N PRO A 112 7.78 6.88 21.23
CA PRO A 112 6.59 6.98 22.05
C PRO A 112 6.05 5.60 22.40
N GLN A 113 5.73 5.38 23.67
CA GLN A 113 5.22 4.10 24.15
C GLN A 113 3.69 4.11 24.33
N ASP A 114 3.04 5.24 24.08
CA ASP A 114 1.59 5.47 24.20
C ASP A 114 0.85 5.51 22.86
N ARG A 115 1.58 5.26 21.77
CA ARG A 115 1.05 5.30 20.39
C ARG A 115 1.98 4.61 19.40
N GLU A 116 1.48 4.31 18.22
CA GLU A 116 2.29 3.78 17.12
C GLU A 116 3.36 4.75 16.64
N SER A 117 4.49 4.20 16.22
CA SER A 117 5.52 4.89 15.44
C SER A 117 5.57 4.30 14.03
N VAL A 118 5.78 5.15 13.01
CA VAL A 118 5.77 4.74 11.59
C VAL A 118 7.16 4.86 10.99
N PHE A 119 7.51 3.83 10.24
CA PHE A 119 8.69 3.72 9.40
C PHE A 119 8.28 3.21 8.01
N TYR A 120 9.23 3.16 7.08
CA TYR A 120 9.06 2.46 5.82
C TYR A 120 10.07 1.33 5.71
N PHE A 121 9.56 0.14 5.40
CA PHE A 121 10.39 -0.96 4.94
C PHE A 121 10.48 -0.90 3.43
N ASN A 122 11.71 -0.98 2.92
CA ASN A 122 11.99 -0.98 1.49
C ASN A 122 12.61 -2.31 1.09
N LEU A 123 12.16 -2.82 -0.06
CA LEU A 123 12.69 -3.99 -0.72
C LEU A 123 12.94 -3.61 -2.17
N ARG A 124 14.20 -3.65 -2.62
CA ARG A 124 14.59 -3.37 -4.00
C ARG A 124 15.23 -4.59 -4.62
N GLU A 125 14.72 -5.01 -5.76
CA GLU A 125 15.36 -6.03 -6.58
C GLU A 125 16.56 -5.44 -7.32
N VAL A 126 17.61 -6.25 -7.48
CA VAL A 126 18.74 -5.95 -8.34
C VAL A 126 18.90 -7.12 -9.30
N PRO A 127 18.58 -6.91 -10.59
CA PRO A 127 18.68 -7.97 -11.60
C PRO A 127 20.12 -8.41 -11.81
N PRO A 128 20.36 -9.63 -12.32
CA PRO A 128 21.66 -10.08 -12.74
C PRO A 128 22.20 -9.17 -13.84
N LYS A 129 23.53 -9.05 -13.94
CA LYS A 129 24.16 -8.25 -14.99
C LYS A 129 23.87 -8.87 -16.35
N SER A 130 23.29 -8.09 -17.29
CA SER A 130 23.11 -8.54 -18.66
C SER A 130 24.46 -8.69 -19.36
N THR A 131 24.58 -9.72 -20.18
CA THR A 131 25.70 -9.94 -21.10
C THR A 131 25.52 -9.21 -22.43
N ASP A 132 24.30 -8.75 -22.73
CA ASP A 132 23.94 -8.10 -23.99
C ASP A 132 24.20 -6.58 -23.92
N GLY A 133 24.90 -6.05 -24.94
CA GLY A 133 25.39 -4.68 -24.94
C GLY A 133 24.35 -3.55 -25.00
N ASN A 134 23.09 -3.86 -25.38
CA ASN A 134 21.99 -2.89 -25.55
C ASN A 134 20.75 -3.27 -24.75
N THR A 135 20.91 -3.68 -23.50
CA THR A 135 19.80 -4.11 -22.65
C THR A 135 19.44 -3.02 -21.63
N LEU A 136 18.16 -2.65 -21.56
CA LEU A 136 17.61 -1.83 -20.48
C LEU A 136 17.29 -2.74 -19.29
N GLN A 137 17.93 -2.53 -18.16
CA GLN A 137 17.62 -3.21 -16.89
C GLN A 137 16.83 -2.27 -15.97
N ILE A 138 15.71 -2.76 -15.48
CA ILE A 138 14.85 -2.02 -14.55
C ILE A 138 14.91 -2.72 -13.20
N ALA A 139 15.21 -1.96 -12.14
CA ALA A 139 15.16 -2.42 -10.76
C ALA A 139 13.90 -1.85 -10.11
N LEU A 140 12.99 -2.73 -9.70
CA LEU A 140 11.76 -2.34 -9.00
C LEU A 140 12.01 -2.26 -7.49
N GLN A 141 11.28 -1.37 -6.84
CA GLN A 141 11.34 -1.18 -5.39
C GLN A 141 9.93 -1.16 -4.81
N SER A 142 9.69 -2.04 -3.84
CA SER A 142 8.53 -2.01 -2.98
C SER A 142 8.84 -1.20 -1.72
N ARG A 143 7.99 -0.22 -1.39
CA ARG A 143 8.08 0.61 -0.18
C ARG A 143 6.79 0.51 0.59
N VAL A 144 6.80 -0.18 1.74
CA VAL A 144 5.62 -0.42 2.56
C VAL A 144 5.75 0.21 3.94
N LYS A 145 4.61 0.60 4.54
CA LYS A 145 4.60 1.14 5.90
C LYS A 145 4.92 0.04 6.91
N LEU A 146 5.78 0.38 7.86
CA LEU A 146 6.11 -0.42 9.04
C LEU A 146 5.63 0.34 10.28
N PHE A 147 4.68 -0.24 11.01
CA PHE A 147 4.13 0.32 12.23
C PHE A 147 4.72 -0.43 13.43
N TYR A 148 5.50 0.26 14.24
CA TYR A 148 5.85 -0.24 15.57
C TYR A 148 4.68 0.04 16.51
N ARG A 149 4.17 -1.01 17.13
CA ARG A 149 3.01 -0.94 18.05
C ARG A 149 3.45 -1.33 19.44
N PRO A 150 3.63 -0.36 20.37
CA PRO A 150 4.06 -0.61 21.73
C PRO A 150 3.14 -1.58 22.48
N ASN A 151 3.69 -2.30 23.45
CA ASN A 151 2.94 -3.26 24.23
C ASN A 151 1.72 -2.65 24.95
N SER A 152 1.85 -1.41 25.42
CA SER A 152 0.79 -0.68 26.15
C SER A 152 -0.52 -0.49 25.36
N ILE A 153 -0.47 -0.56 24.03
CA ILE A 153 -1.64 -0.34 23.16
C ILE A 153 -2.08 -1.61 22.41
N LEU A 154 -1.42 -2.76 22.61
CA LEU A 154 -1.75 -3.99 21.89
C LEU A 154 -3.16 -4.48 22.16
N SER A 155 -3.61 -4.44 23.41
CA SER A 155 -4.98 -4.84 23.76
C SER A 155 -6.05 -3.96 23.13
N GLU A 156 -5.75 -2.68 22.95
CA GLU A 156 -6.68 -1.76 22.25
C GLU A 156 -6.74 -2.05 20.75
N ALA A 157 -5.66 -2.55 20.15
CA ALA A 157 -5.62 -2.93 18.72
C ALA A 157 -6.57 -4.08 18.39
N GLU A 158 -6.89 -4.95 19.35
CA GLU A 158 -7.85 -6.06 19.21
C GLU A 158 -9.31 -5.59 19.26
N THR A 159 -9.54 -4.34 19.65
CA THR A 159 -10.88 -3.74 19.69
C THR A 159 -11.23 -3.07 18.37
N LYS A 160 -12.51 -2.64 18.24
CA LYS A 160 -12.93 -1.78 17.13
C LYS A 160 -12.47 -0.33 17.35
N TRP A 161 -11.17 -0.10 17.49
CA TRP A 161 -10.59 1.21 17.77
C TRP A 161 -10.97 2.29 16.74
N THR A 162 -11.18 1.91 15.49
CA THR A 162 -11.65 2.79 14.41
C THR A 162 -13.00 3.44 14.70
N HIS A 163 -13.82 2.81 15.55
CA HIS A 163 -15.12 3.37 15.98
C HIS A 163 -14.97 4.59 16.91
N LYS A 164 -13.78 4.82 17.45
CA LYS A 164 -13.46 6.03 18.25
C LYS A 164 -13.13 7.25 17.36
N VAL A 165 -12.95 7.06 16.05
CA VAL A 165 -12.73 8.14 15.11
C VAL A 165 -14.03 8.91 14.91
N THR A 166 -13.91 10.24 14.90
CA THR A 166 -15.08 11.13 14.66
C THR A 166 -14.80 12.09 13.52
N LEU A 167 -15.88 12.61 12.92
CA LEU A 167 -15.76 13.72 11.96
C LEU A 167 -16.43 14.96 12.55
N THR A 168 -15.84 16.11 12.28
CA THR A 168 -16.46 17.41 12.57
C THR A 168 -16.66 18.15 11.25
N LYS A 169 -17.86 18.64 10.97
CA LYS A 169 -18.14 19.47 9.81
C LYS A 169 -17.35 20.76 9.89
N THR A 170 -16.82 21.20 8.79
CA THR A 170 -16.10 22.47 8.65
C THR A 170 -16.65 23.25 7.46
N ALA A 171 -16.29 24.49 7.30
CA ALA A 171 -16.69 25.31 6.15
C ALA A 171 -16.23 24.74 4.78
N LYS A 172 -15.18 23.88 4.78
CA LYS A 172 -14.59 23.30 3.55
C LYS A 172 -14.73 21.78 3.45
N GLY A 173 -15.48 21.15 4.35
CA GLY A 173 -15.65 19.69 4.35
C GLY A 173 -15.71 19.11 5.76
N TYR A 174 -14.77 18.22 6.08
CA TYR A 174 -14.74 17.52 7.36
C TYR A 174 -13.35 17.52 7.98
N ARG A 175 -13.31 17.64 9.30
CA ARG A 175 -12.14 17.35 10.12
C ARG A 175 -12.26 15.93 10.65
N VAL A 176 -11.34 15.05 10.28
CA VAL A 176 -11.21 13.70 10.84
C VAL A 176 -10.43 13.80 12.14
N ASN A 177 -11.05 13.43 13.26
CA ASN A 177 -10.41 13.43 14.58
C ASN A 177 -10.02 11.99 14.92
N ASN A 178 -8.74 11.70 14.91
CA ASN A 178 -8.17 10.42 15.32
C ASN A 178 -7.66 10.54 16.76
N ILE A 179 -8.51 10.23 17.74
CA ILE A 179 -8.12 10.24 19.16
C ILE A 179 -7.39 8.98 19.61
N THR A 180 -7.29 7.97 18.70
CA THR A 180 -6.73 6.65 19.01
C THR A 180 -5.20 6.65 19.02
N PRO A 181 -4.56 5.64 19.59
CA PRO A 181 -3.10 5.51 19.51
C PRO A 181 -2.59 4.95 18.17
N PHE A 182 -3.45 4.70 17.18
CA PHE A 182 -3.13 4.08 15.91
C PHE A 182 -3.12 5.09 14.77
N ASN A 183 -2.34 4.79 13.72
CA ASN A 183 -2.37 5.54 12.48
C ASN A 183 -3.57 5.11 11.62
N LEU A 184 -4.33 6.07 11.12
CA LEU A 184 -5.45 5.83 10.23
C LEU A 184 -5.07 6.22 8.80
N THR A 185 -4.91 5.24 7.90
CA THR A 185 -4.64 5.51 6.47
C THR A 185 -5.95 5.54 5.70
N ILE A 186 -6.40 6.72 5.31
CA ILE A 186 -7.64 6.97 4.57
C ILE A 186 -7.31 6.96 3.09
N ILE A 187 -8.12 6.21 2.32
CA ILE A 187 -7.97 6.03 0.86
C ILE A 187 -9.22 6.45 0.10
N GLY A 188 -10.28 6.84 0.79
CA GLY A 188 -11.50 7.27 0.14
C GLY A 188 -12.48 7.91 1.09
N PHE A 189 -13.30 8.83 0.54
CA PHE A 189 -14.34 9.54 1.27
C PHE A 189 -15.52 9.84 0.34
N GLY A 190 -16.76 9.62 0.79
CA GLY A 190 -17.94 9.82 -0.06
C GLY A 190 -19.27 9.65 0.69
N ASN A 191 -20.39 9.78 -0.03
CA ASN A 191 -21.74 9.64 0.53
C ASN A 191 -22.30 8.21 0.48
N SER A 192 -21.51 7.27 -0.01
CA SER A 192 -21.78 5.83 -0.03
C SER A 192 -20.46 5.07 -0.07
N LYS A 193 -20.47 3.77 0.24
CA LYS A 193 -19.28 2.90 0.10
C LYS A 193 -18.71 2.97 -1.31
N ALA A 194 -19.56 2.80 -2.33
CA ALA A 194 -19.11 2.85 -3.73
C ALA A 194 -18.51 4.20 -4.12
N ALA A 195 -19.01 5.32 -3.59
CA ALA A 195 -18.45 6.65 -3.85
C ALA A 195 -17.12 6.82 -3.12
N ALA A 196 -16.98 6.33 -1.89
CA ALA A 196 -15.73 6.38 -1.13
C ALA A 196 -14.63 5.51 -1.75
N GLU A 197 -14.98 4.42 -2.44
CA GLU A 197 -14.02 3.53 -3.10
C GLU A 197 -13.59 4.00 -4.50
N LYS A 198 -14.48 4.68 -5.23
CA LYS A 198 -14.28 5.01 -6.66
C LYS A 198 -13.91 6.46 -6.94
N ASN A 199 -14.33 7.38 -6.08
CA ASN A 199 -14.04 8.80 -6.31
C ASN A 199 -12.54 9.08 -6.13
N PRO A 200 -11.97 9.99 -6.94
CA PRO A 200 -10.60 10.45 -6.71
C PRO A 200 -10.43 10.97 -5.29
N PHE A 201 -9.43 10.47 -4.59
CA PHE A 201 -9.11 10.86 -3.23
C PHE A 201 -7.59 10.82 -2.99
N ASP A 202 -7.05 11.91 -2.48
CA ASP A 202 -5.65 11.95 -2.09
C ASP A 202 -5.46 11.16 -0.81
N VAL A 203 -4.70 10.06 -0.90
CA VAL A 203 -4.45 9.18 0.24
C VAL A 203 -3.77 9.95 1.36
N VAL A 204 -4.39 9.95 2.53
CA VAL A 204 -3.85 10.61 3.71
C VAL A 204 -3.70 9.65 4.88
N MET A 205 -2.63 9.81 5.66
CA MET A 205 -2.45 9.12 6.93
C MET A 205 -2.64 10.13 8.06
N VAL A 206 -3.68 9.90 8.88
CA VAL A 206 -3.93 10.69 10.09
C VAL A 206 -3.19 10.05 11.25
N PRO A 207 -2.16 10.73 11.80
CA PRO A 207 -1.37 10.19 12.91
C PRO A 207 -2.20 9.92 14.17
N PRO A 208 -1.68 9.15 15.12
CA PRO A 208 -2.31 8.96 16.43
C PRO A 208 -2.55 10.28 17.15
N LYS A 209 -3.68 10.39 17.85
CA LYS A 209 -4.04 11.55 18.72
C LYS A 209 -3.95 12.88 17.96
N SER A 210 -4.37 12.89 16.70
CA SER A 210 -4.30 14.06 15.82
C SER A 210 -5.57 14.22 14.98
N ALA A 211 -5.63 15.30 14.19
CA ALA A 211 -6.73 15.54 13.26
C ALA A 211 -6.20 15.95 11.89
N HIS A 212 -7.03 15.70 10.86
CA HIS A 212 -6.74 16.09 9.49
C HIS A 212 -8.01 16.59 8.79
N ASP A 213 -7.89 17.65 7.99
CA ASP A 213 -9.01 18.21 7.26
C ASP A 213 -9.13 17.59 5.87
N ILE A 214 -10.33 17.10 5.52
CA ILE A 214 -10.69 16.57 4.21
C ILE A 214 -11.61 17.58 3.53
N ALA A 215 -11.20 18.07 2.36
CA ALA A 215 -12.02 18.91 1.51
C ALA A 215 -13.13 18.08 0.85
N SER A 216 -14.39 18.48 1.03
CA SER A 216 -15.55 17.76 0.50
C SER A 216 -16.80 18.65 0.59
N SER A 217 -17.84 18.34 -0.18
CA SER A 217 -19.18 18.82 0.12
C SER A 217 -19.70 18.18 1.41
N ILE A 218 -20.69 18.81 2.04
CA ILE A 218 -21.37 18.23 3.19
C ILE A 218 -22.23 17.05 2.72
N LEU A 219 -21.99 15.89 3.31
CA LEU A 219 -22.62 14.61 2.94
C LEU A 219 -23.76 14.28 3.92
N SER A 220 -24.83 13.66 3.41
CA SER A 220 -25.94 13.17 4.26
C SER A 220 -25.50 11.99 5.14
N THR A 221 -24.69 11.10 4.57
CA THR A 221 -24.13 9.94 5.27
C THR A 221 -22.67 9.80 4.83
N PRO A 222 -21.70 10.30 5.62
CA PRO A 222 -20.30 10.15 5.27
C PRO A 222 -19.84 8.70 5.39
N TYR A 223 -19.10 8.25 4.37
CA TYR A 223 -18.34 6.99 4.35
C TYR A 223 -16.86 7.32 4.22
N LEU A 224 -16.04 6.66 5.04
CA LEU A 224 -14.59 6.80 5.05
C LEU A 224 -13.96 5.43 4.86
N THR A 225 -13.32 5.21 3.72
CA THR A 225 -12.59 3.97 3.43
C THR A 225 -11.15 4.10 3.89
N TYR A 226 -10.69 3.11 4.65
CA TYR A 226 -9.34 3.09 5.19
C TYR A 226 -8.65 1.75 4.91
N ILE A 227 -7.34 1.67 5.16
CA ILE A 227 -6.61 0.41 5.04
C ILE A 227 -6.36 -0.17 6.44
N ASN A 228 -6.85 -1.39 6.69
CA ASN A 228 -6.64 -2.11 7.95
C ASN A 228 -5.27 -2.80 8.02
N ASP A 229 -4.93 -3.45 9.14
CA ASP A 229 -3.63 -4.11 9.36
C ASP A 229 -3.32 -5.22 8.36
N TYR A 230 -4.35 -5.83 7.76
CA TYR A 230 -4.23 -6.92 6.77
C TYR A 230 -4.20 -6.42 5.32
N GLY A 231 -4.27 -5.10 5.10
CA GLY A 231 -4.36 -4.51 3.75
C GLY A 231 -5.77 -4.48 3.17
N GLY A 232 -6.79 -4.94 3.92
CA GLY A 232 -8.20 -4.80 3.55
C GLY A 232 -8.64 -3.33 3.55
N LYS A 233 -9.72 -3.04 2.83
CA LYS A 233 -10.23 -1.68 2.59
C LYS A 233 -11.67 -1.52 3.12
N PRO A 234 -11.92 -1.68 4.43
CA PRO A 234 -13.25 -1.46 4.98
C PRO A 234 -13.64 0.02 4.97
N SER A 235 -14.94 0.28 5.05
CA SER A 235 -15.52 1.62 5.11
C SER A 235 -16.26 1.85 6.40
N LEU A 236 -15.91 2.89 7.14
CA LEU A 236 -16.65 3.38 8.28
C LEU A 236 -17.86 4.19 7.82
N VAL A 237 -19.00 3.94 8.43
CA VAL A 237 -20.26 4.66 8.18
C VAL A 237 -20.49 5.62 9.32
N PHE A 238 -20.69 6.90 9.01
CA PHE A 238 -20.89 7.94 10.00
C PHE A 238 -22.34 8.44 10.00
N ARG A 239 -22.84 8.75 11.21
CA ARG A 239 -24.07 9.50 11.42
C ARG A 239 -23.74 10.81 12.11
N CYS A 240 -24.22 11.92 11.53
CA CYS A 240 -23.99 13.26 12.07
C CYS A 240 -25.18 13.74 12.91
N GLN A 241 -24.86 14.36 14.06
CA GLN A 241 -25.77 15.15 14.88
C GLN A 241 -25.17 16.54 15.03
N GLY A 242 -25.83 17.55 14.45
CA GLY A 242 -25.21 18.86 14.30
C GLY A 242 -23.94 18.79 13.47
N ASP A 243 -22.84 19.28 14.02
CA ASP A 243 -21.54 19.30 13.34
C ASP A 243 -20.67 18.07 13.63
N THR A 244 -21.04 17.25 14.60
CA THR A 244 -20.26 16.07 14.98
C THR A 244 -20.87 14.81 14.35
N CYS A 245 -20.02 13.96 13.75
CA CYS A 245 -20.40 12.68 13.21
C CYS A 245 -19.61 11.56 13.89
N VAL A 246 -20.34 10.51 14.31
CA VAL A 246 -19.80 9.33 14.98
C VAL A 246 -19.96 8.10 14.10
N VAL A 247 -19.06 7.12 14.25
CA VAL A 247 -19.16 5.85 13.55
C VAL A 247 -20.36 5.06 14.06
N THR A 248 -21.21 4.59 13.14
CA THR A 248 -22.37 3.75 13.44
C THR A 248 -22.28 2.35 12.86
N GLY A 249 -21.32 2.11 11.98
CA GLY A 249 -21.09 0.81 11.36
C GLY A 249 -19.80 0.76 10.54
N GLU A 250 -19.46 -0.45 10.12
CA GLU A 250 -18.31 -0.76 9.26
C GLU A 250 -18.74 -1.81 8.23
N GLN A 251 -18.31 -1.65 6.97
CA GLN A 251 -18.71 -2.47 5.82
C GLN A 251 -17.48 -2.95 5.02
#